data_326c72e841e554499c6df7a208f3064d
#
_entry.id   326c72e841e554499c6df7a208f3064d
#
_cell.length_a   1.000
_cell.length_b   1.000
_cell.length_c   1.000
_cell.angle_alpha   90.00
_cell.angle_beta   90.00
_cell.angle_gamma   90.00
#
_symmetry.space_group_name_H-M   'P 1'
#
loop_
_entity.id
_entity.type
_entity.pdbx_description
1 polymer ?
#
loop_
_entity_poly.entity_id
_entity_poly.type
_entity_poly.pdbx_seq_one_letter_code
_entity_poly.pdbx_strand_id
1 'polypeptide(L)'
;MNVKEAYQAELAAKGFQSDPAQLHAVDALDRCAQEWAAYKTQRSNALKKLIHRPDIPRGVYMYGGVGRGKSFLMDCFFNAVPLKRKVRLHFHEFMREVHRELAALQGTQNPLDVLGQRIAKRYKLICFDEFHVADITDAMILHRLLAALFDNGVGFVTTSNFEPDGLYPNGLHRDRILPAIALLKQKLEVINVDNGTDYRRRTLEQVKLYHTPLGPEADAAMNAAFDQLAEVRDEDPMLHIEAREIQARRKAGGVVWFDFKTLCGGPRSQNDYLEIATQFHTVLLSDVPYMPVSMASPARRFTWLVDVLYDRRVKLILSAAVAPEQLYTEGPLAHEFPRTVSRLNEMQSKEFLALERRVVDTGLT
;
A
#
# COMPACT_ATOMS: atom_id res chain seq x y z
N MET A 1 -0.36 14.17 -21.37
CA MET A 1 0.05 14.66 -20.03
C MET A 1 1.29 13.91 -19.65
N ASN A 2 2.41 14.58 -19.43
CA ASN A 2 3.66 13.99 -18.95
C ASN A 2 3.63 13.86 -17.41
N VAL A 3 4.66 13.26 -16.81
CA VAL A 3 4.68 13.03 -15.35
C VAL A 3 4.70 14.36 -14.58
N LYS A 4 5.43 15.36 -15.07
CA LYS A 4 5.51 16.70 -14.45
C LYS A 4 4.16 17.41 -14.48
N GLU A 5 3.47 17.37 -15.60
CA GLU A 5 2.13 17.94 -15.74
C GLU A 5 1.12 17.24 -14.82
N ALA A 6 1.19 15.89 -14.72
CA ALA A 6 0.35 15.13 -13.82
C ALA A 6 0.60 15.51 -12.36
N TYR A 7 1.88 15.60 -11.96
CA TYR A 7 2.27 16.01 -10.62
C TYR A 7 1.75 17.42 -10.27
N GLN A 8 1.94 18.40 -11.14
CA GLN A 8 1.47 19.77 -10.90
C GLN A 8 -0.06 19.87 -10.82
N ALA A 9 -0.77 19.15 -11.68
CA ALA A 9 -2.23 19.13 -11.69
C ALA A 9 -2.78 18.54 -10.36
N GLU A 10 -2.20 17.46 -9.89
CA GLU A 10 -2.62 16.82 -8.64
C GLU A 10 -2.24 17.65 -7.39
N LEU A 11 -1.07 18.31 -7.39
CA LEU A 11 -0.71 19.26 -6.32
C LEU A 11 -1.73 20.40 -6.23
N ALA A 12 -2.09 20.97 -7.38
CA ALA A 12 -3.08 22.06 -7.43
C ALA A 12 -4.46 21.60 -6.94
N ALA A 13 -4.87 20.38 -7.32
CA ALA A 13 -6.16 19.81 -6.90
C ALA A 13 -6.23 19.54 -5.39
N LYS A 14 -5.10 19.17 -4.77
CA LYS A 14 -5.01 18.86 -3.32
C LYS A 14 -4.55 20.05 -2.47
N GLY A 15 -4.23 21.18 -3.07
CA GLY A 15 -3.73 22.37 -2.36
C GLY A 15 -2.36 22.17 -1.72
N PHE A 16 -1.54 21.25 -2.25
CA PHE A 16 -0.19 20.96 -1.75
C PHE A 16 0.86 21.79 -2.47
N GLN A 17 1.98 22.02 -1.79
CA GLN A 17 3.16 22.67 -2.37
C GLN A 17 4.18 21.62 -2.82
N SER A 18 4.92 21.94 -3.88
CA SER A 18 5.99 21.08 -4.37
C SER A 18 7.16 21.01 -3.36
N ASP A 19 7.79 19.85 -3.31
CA ASP A 19 8.89 19.52 -2.43
C ASP A 19 10.14 19.21 -3.26
N PRO A 20 11.31 19.77 -2.92
CA PRO A 20 12.55 19.50 -3.66
C PRO A 20 12.91 18.01 -3.78
N ALA A 21 12.70 17.21 -2.74
CA ALA A 21 12.95 15.76 -2.80
C ALA A 21 11.98 15.05 -3.75
N GLN A 22 10.71 15.45 -3.76
CA GLN A 22 9.72 14.94 -4.71
C GLN A 22 10.03 15.41 -6.15
N LEU A 23 10.48 16.65 -6.36
CA LEU A 23 10.82 17.15 -7.69
C LEU A 23 11.94 16.34 -8.35
N HIS A 24 12.97 15.95 -7.58
CA HIS A 24 14.02 15.06 -8.08
C HIS A 24 13.46 13.71 -8.54
N ALA A 25 12.55 13.12 -7.76
CA ALA A 25 11.88 11.88 -8.15
C ALA A 25 10.97 12.08 -9.39
N VAL A 26 10.26 13.20 -9.48
CA VAL A 26 9.44 13.56 -10.66
C VAL A 26 10.31 13.67 -11.91
N ASP A 27 11.49 14.28 -11.83
CA ASP A 27 12.42 14.39 -12.96
C ASP A 27 12.88 13.02 -13.44
N ALA A 28 13.23 12.12 -12.53
CA ALA A 28 13.64 10.76 -12.89
C ALA A 28 12.48 9.91 -13.45
N LEU A 29 11.29 10.05 -12.89
CA LEU A 29 10.09 9.37 -13.40
C LEU A 29 9.68 9.89 -14.79
N ASP A 30 9.77 11.20 -15.02
CA ASP A 30 9.48 11.81 -16.32
C ASP A 30 10.48 11.35 -17.38
N ARG A 31 11.79 11.33 -17.06
CA ARG A 31 12.83 10.73 -17.88
C ARG A 31 12.48 9.27 -18.25
N CYS A 32 12.17 8.46 -17.25
CA CYS A 32 11.81 7.05 -17.43
C CYS A 32 10.58 6.90 -18.35
N ALA A 33 9.55 7.74 -18.18
CA ALA A 33 8.36 7.71 -19.04
C ALA A 33 8.67 8.10 -20.49
N GLN A 34 9.53 9.10 -20.70
CA GLN A 34 9.98 9.53 -22.04
C GLN A 34 10.80 8.42 -22.72
N GLU A 35 11.71 7.77 -22.01
CA GLU A 35 12.49 6.64 -22.52
C GLU A 35 11.56 5.46 -22.92
N TRP A 36 10.53 5.17 -22.13
CA TRP A 36 9.51 4.18 -22.50
C TRP A 36 8.69 4.59 -23.73
N ALA A 37 8.40 5.87 -23.92
CA ALA A 37 7.76 6.38 -25.12
C ALA A 37 8.66 6.17 -26.36
N ALA A 38 9.95 6.48 -26.23
CA ALA A 38 10.95 6.25 -27.27
C ALA A 38 11.10 4.75 -27.61
N TYR A 39 11.21 3.91 -26.57
CA TYR A 39 11.24 2.44 -26.72
C TYR A 39 10.03 1.92 -27.49
N LYS A 40 8.82 2.39 -27.17
CA LYS A 40 7.59 2.02 -27.87
C LYS A 40 7.62 2.44 -29.33
N THR A 41 8.12 3.64 -29.62
CA THR A 41 8.21 4.19 -30.99
C THR A 41 9.21 3.38 -31.83
N GLN A 42 10.37 3.02 -31.27
CA GLN A 42 11.39 2.20 -31.92
C GLN A 42 10.88 0.78 -32.24
N ARG A 43 9.84 0.31 -31.57
CA ARG A 43 9.24 -1.02 -31.76
C ARG A 43 7.77 -0.96 -32.19
N SER A 44 7.38 0.07 -32.94
CA SER A 44 5.99 0.34 -33.28
C SER A 44 5.37 -0.67 -34.26
N ASN A 45 6.16 -1.34 -35.11
CA ASN A 45 5.68 -2.34 -36.06
C ASN A 45 6.54 -3.62 -36.05
N ALA A 46 6.08 -4.69 -36.73
CA ALA A 46 6.72 -6.00 -36.73
C ALA A 46 8.16 -5.98 -37.24
N LEU A 47 8.43 -5.22 -38.32
CA LEU A 47 9.76 -5.06 -38.90
C LEU A 47 10.72 -4.36 -37.93
N LYS A 48 10.29 -3.27 -37.31
CA LYS A 48 11.10 -2.56 -36.31
C LYS A 48 11.39 -3.44 -35.09
N LYS A 49 10.45 -4.28 -34.66
CA LYS A 49 10.67 -5.23 -33.53
C LYS A 49 11.73 -6.28 -33.85
N LEU A 50 11.89 -6.66 -35.11
CA LEU A 50 12.89 -7.64 -35.54
C LEU A 50 14.29 -7.02 -35.63
N ILE A 51 14.38 -5.78 -36.10
CA ILE A 51 15.65 -5.09 -36.38
C ILE A 51 16.17 -4.37 -35.13
N HIS A 52 15.29 -3.74 -34.31
CA HIS A 52 15.69 -2.97 -33.16
C HIS A 52 15.38 -3.74 -31.84
N ARG A 53 16.44 -4.00 -31.10
CA ARG A 53 16.37 -4.52 -29.73
C ARG A 53 16.99 -3.49 -28.77
N PRO A 54 16.33 -2.32 -28.59
CA PRO A 54 16.84 -1.33 -27.66
C PRO A 54 16.83 -1.89 -26.24
N ASP A 55 17.79 -1.43 -25.43
CA ASP A 55 17.78 -1.72 -23.99
C ASP A 55 16.50 -1.18 -23.36
N ILE A 56 16.05 -1.87 -22.31
CA ILE A 56 14.92 -1.39 -21.52
C ILE A 56 15.34 -0.13 -20.77
N PRO A 57 14.45 0.86 -20.63
CA PRO A 57 14.73 2.06 -19.85
C PRO A 57 15.17 1.74 -18.42
N ARG A 58 16.11 2.52 -17.92
CA ARG A 58 16.47 2.45 -16.50
C ARG A 58 15.28 2.86 -15.66
N GLY A 59 14.86 1.99 -14.74
CA GLY A 59 13.73 2.25 -13.86
C GLY A 59 14.09 3.19 -12.71
N VAL A 60 13.15 3.33 -11.76
CA VAL A 60 13.33 4.18 -10.57
C VAL A 60 12.96 3.39 -9.32
N TYR A 61 13.80 3.47 -8.30
CA TYR A 61 13.56 2.96 -6.96
C TYR A 61 13.42 4.14 -6.00
N MET A 62 12.18 4.46 -5.63
CA MET A 62 11.89 5.54 -4.69
C MET A 62 11.82 4.99 -3.26
N TYR A 63 12.61 5.55 -2.34
CA TYR A 63 12.54 5.15 -0.95
C TYR A 63 12.44 6.35 -0.01
N GLY A 64 11.98 6.07 1.22
CA GLY A 64 11.82 7.09 2.26
C GLY A 64 10.75 6.66 3.26
N GLY A 65 10.62 7.38 4.35
CA GLY A 65 9.63 7.12 5.39
C GLY A 65 8.18 7.07 4.89
N VAL A 66 7.31 6.66 5.76
CA VAL A 66 5.86 6.63 5.50
C VAL A 66 5.32 8.07 5.33
N GLY A 67 4.33 8.28 4.47
CA GLY A 67 3.71 9.60 4.26
C GLY A 67 4.55 10.60 3.45
N ARG A 68 5.55 10.15 2.71
CA ARG A 68 6.43 11.01 1.87
C ARG A 68 5.90 11.21 0.44
N GLY A 69 4.70 10.72 0.14
CA GLY A 69 4.08 10.87 -1.18
C GLY A 69 4.58 9.89 -2.25
N LYS A 70 5.25 8.79 -1.87
CA LYS A 70 5.77 7.79 -2.82
C LYS A 70 4.68 7.21 -3.72
N SER A 71 3.56 6.81 -3.12
CA SER A 71 2.40 6.24 -3.84
C SER A 71 1.78 7.25 -4.78
N PHE A 72 1.72 8.52 -4.39
CA PHE A 72 1.28 9.64 -5.20
C PHE A 72 2.18 9.85 -6.43
N LEU A 73 3.51 9.84 -6.25
CA LEU A 73 4.48 9.94 -7.35
C LEU A 73 4.37 8.75 -8.31
N MET A 74 4.17 7.54 -7.76
CA MET A 74 3.93 6.32 -8.55
C MET A 74 2.65 6.44 -9.39
N ASP A 75 1.57 7.00 -8.82
CA ASP A 75 0.30 7.23 -9.54
C ASP A 75 0.49 8.18 -10.73
N CYS A 76 1.17 9.31 -10.50
CA CYS A 76 1.51 10.25 -11.57
C CYS A 76 2.30 9.58 -12.71
N PHE A 77 3.29 8.77 -12.37
CA PHE A 77 4.09 8.03 -13.37
C PHE A 77 3.25 6.97 -14.08
N PHE A 78 2.55 6.11 -13.34
CA PHE A 78 1.79 5.01 -13.91
C PHE A 78 0.73 5.52 -14.90
N ASN A 79 0.07 6.63 -14.59
CA ASN A 79 -0.91 7.21 -15.49
C ASN A 79 -0.29 7.87 -16.73
N ALA A 80 0.88 8.48 -16.60
CA ALA A 80 1.54 9.20 -17.69
C ALA A 80 2.29 8.28 -18.67
N VAL A 81 2.88 7.16 -18.21
CA VAL A 81 3.69 6.27 -19.06
C VAL A 81 2.84 5.62 -20.17
N PRO A 82 3.22 5.77 -21.47
CA PRO A 82 2.35 5.43 -22.60
C PRO A 82 2.42 3.94 -23.00
N LEU A 83 2.46 3.04 -22.04
CA LEU A 83 2.49 1.59 -22.26
C LEU A 83 1.12 0.96 -22.00
N LYS A 84 0.71 0.02 -22.86
CA LYS A 84 -0.49 -0.81 -22.65
C LYS A 84 -0.22 -2.02 -21.74
N ARG A 85 0.99 -2.59 -21.83
CA ARG A 85 1.41 -3.79 -21.10
C ARG A 85 2.16 -3.38 -19.84
N LYS A 86 1.48 -2.66 -18.95
CA LYS A 86 1.95 -2.24 -17.64
C LYS A 86 1.01 -2.74 -16.57
N VAL A 87 1.53 -3.00 -15.39
CA VAL A 87 0.77 -3.37 -14.20
C VAL A 87 1.34 -2.65 -12.98
N ARG A 88 0.48 -2.32 -12.02
CA ARG A 88 0.83 -1.82 -10.70
C ARG A 88 0.21 -2.72 -9.66
N LEU A 89 0.97 -3.16 -8.69
CA LEU A 89 0.54 -4.06 -7.62
C LEU A 89 1.50 -3.98 -6.43
N HIS A 90 1.02 -4.41 -5.28
CA HIS A 90 1.87 -4.54 -4.11
C HIS A 90 2.86 -5.69 -4.28
N PHE A 91 4.10 -5.49 -3.80
CA PHE A 91 5.15 -6.49 -3.95
C PHE A 91 4.80 -7.83 -3.30
N HIS A 92 4.16 -7.82 -2.12
CA HIS A 92 3.75 -9.06 -1.46
C HIS A 92 2.68 -9.85 -2.23
N GLU A 93 1.76 -9.16 -2.93
CA GLU A 93 0.76 -9.80 -3.79
C GLU A 93 1.43 -10.48 -4.98
N PHE A 94 2.42 -9.80 -5.58
CA PHE A 94 3.22 -10.35 -6.66
C PHE A 94 3.98 -11.61 -6.20
N MET A 95 4.63 -11.59 -5.03
CA MET A 95 5.37 -12.74 -4.52
C MET A 95 4.44 -13.92 -4.19
N ARG A 96 3.24 -13.67 -3.67
CA ARG A 96 2.21 -14.71 -3.47
C ARG A 96 1.85 -15.40 -4.79
N GLU A 97 1.66 -14.64 -5.86
CA GLU A 97 1.40 -15.19 -7.20
C GLU A 97 2.60 -15.96 -7.74
N VAL A 98 3.81 -15.45 -7.55
CA VAL A 98 5.06 -16.13 -7.93
C VAL A 98 5.16 -17.49 -7.26
N HIS A 99 4.92 -17.60 -5.96
CA HIS A 99 4.95 -18.88 -5.24
C HIS A 99 3.89 -19.84 -5.75
N ARG A 100 2.69 -19.36 -6.04
CA ARG A 100 1.62 -20.18 -6.62
C ARG A 100 1.99 -20.75 -7.99
N GLU A 101 2.52 -19.90 -8.87
CA GLU A 101 2.97 -20.29 -10.21
C GLU A 101 4.18 -21.25 -10.15
N LEU A 102 5.12 -21.04 -9.21
CA LEU A 102 6.25 -21.95 -9.00
C LEU A 102 5.80 -23.33 -8.51
N ALA A 103 4.82 -23.40 -7.63
CA ALA A 103 4.22 -24.65 -7.21
C ALA A 103 3.62 -25.44 -8.38
N ALA A 104 3.00 -24.74 -9.34
CA ALA A 104 2.47 -25.34 -10.57
C ALA A 104 3.56 -25.75 -11.58
N LEU A 105 4.79 -25.27 -11.41
CA LEU A 105 5.95 -25.58 -12.26
C LEU A 105 6.87 -26.66 -11.63
N GLN A 106 6.43 -27.36 -10.61
CA GLN A 106 7.22 -28.45 -10.01
C GLN A 106 7.61 -29.48 -11.06
N GLY A 107 8.88 -29.91 -11.02
CA GLY A 107 9.45 -30.81 -12.01
C GLY A 107 9.93 -30.15 -13.32
N THR A 108 9.70 -28.85 -13.49
CA THR A 108 10.22 -28.11 -14.65
C THR A 108 11.66 -27.68 -14.42
N GLN A 109 12.52 -27.84 -15.43
CA GLN A 109 13.88 -27.31 -15.40
C GLN A 109 13.85 -25.77 -15.42
N ASN A 110 14.57 -25.11 -14.49
CA ASN A 110 14.66 -23.66 -14.35
C ASN A 110 13.26 -22.95 -14.28
N PRO A 111 12.44 -23.26 -13.28
CA PRO A 111 11.06 -22.76 -13.24
C PRO A 111 10.98 -21.23 -13.15
N LEU A 112 11.95 -20.55 -12.56
CA LEU A 112 12.00 -19.08 -12.49
C LEU A 112 12.21 -18.44 -13.87
N ASP A 113 13.00 -19.05 -14.76
CA ASP A 113 13.21 -18.55 -16.12
C ASP A 113 11.91 -18.69 -16.96
N VAL A 114 11.22 -19.84 -16.81
CA VAL A 114 9.91 -20.07 -17.44
C VAL A 114 8.88 -19.07 -16.94
N LEU A 115 8.85 -18.82 -15.63
CA LEU A 115 7.95 -17.83 -15.02
C LEU A 115 8.28 -16.42 -15.52
N GLY A 116 9.56 -16.03 -15.57
CA GLY A 116 10.01 -14.74 -16.11
C GLY A 116 9.52 -14.52 -17.54
N GLN A 117 9.64 -15.54 -18.39
CA GLN A 117 9.11 -15.49 -19.78
C GLN A 117 7.59 -15.34 -19.82
N ARG A 118 6.84 -16.05 -18.97
CA ARG A 118 5.37 -15.93 -18.88
C ARG A 118 4.95 -14.52 -18.49
N ILE A 119 5.58 -13.95 -17.46
CA ILE A 119 5.31 -12.60 -16.98
C ILE A 119 5.66 -11.57 -18.08
N ALA A 120 6.82 -11.72 -18.73
CA ALA A 120 7.27 -10.84 -19.80
C ALA A 120 6.39 -10.87 -21.06
N LYS A 121 5.59 -11.94 -21.28
CA LYS A 121 4.54 -11.96 -22.30
C LYS A 121 3.35 -11.08 -21.93
N ARG A 122 3.05 -10.91 -20.65
CA ARG A 122 1.91 -10.10 -20.16
C ARG A 122 2.32 -8.63 -20.00
N TYR A 123 3.47 -8.37 -19.37
CA TYR A 123 3.89 -7.04 -18.94
C TYR A 123 5.24 -6.64 -19.51
N LYS A 124 5.41 -5.35 -19.80
CA LYS A 124 6.69 -4.71 -20.14
C LYS A 124 7.19 -3.79 -19.04
N LEU A 125 6.30 -3.31 -18.21
CA LEU A 125 6.60 -2.50 -17.04
C LEU A 125 5.79 -3.02 -15.88
N ILE A 126 6.46 -3.24 -14.75
CA ILE A 126 5.83 -3.56 -13.47
C ILE A 126 6.17 -2.45 -12.49
N CYS A 127 5.14 -1.87 -11.90
CA CYS A 127 5.25 -0.90 -10.84
C CYS A 127 4.92 -1.60 -9.51
N PHE A 128 5.88 -1.64 -8.60
CA PHE A 128 5.69 -2.23 -7.28
C PHE A 128 5.45 -1.15 -6.23
N ASP A 129 4.34 -1.25 -5.54
CA ASP A 129 4.15 -0.54 -4.29
C ASP A 129 4.69 -1.37 -3.13
N GLU A 130 5.26 -0.67 -2.14
CA GLU A 130 5.76 -1.26 -0.90
C GLU A 130 6.73 -2.44 -1.11
N PHE A 131 7.77 -2.23 -1.93
CA PHE A 131 8.80 -3.24 -2.15
C PHE A 131 9.52 -3.53 -0.83
N HIS A 132 9.24 -4.69 -0.27
CA HIS A 132 9.78 -5.14 1.00
C HIS A 132 9.92 -6.64 1.00
N VAL A 133 11.05 -7.13 1.48
CA VAL A 133 11.34 -8.56 1.61
C VAL A 133 11.26 -8.92 3.08
N ALA A 134 10.24 -9.70 3.45
CA ALA A 134 9.95 -10.06 4.84
C ALA A 134 10.44 -11.45 5.22
N ASP A 135 10.51 -12.39 4.27
CA ASP A 135 10.85 -13.77 4.56
C ASP A 135 12.02 -14.32 3.72
N ILE A 136 12.56 -15.45 4.19
CA ILE A 136 13.71 -16.12 3.57
C ILE A 136 13.36 -16.70 2.19
N THR A 137 12.13 -17.15 1.99
CA THR A 137 11.70 -17.80 0.74
C THR A 137 11.76 -16.81 -0.39
N ASP A 138 11.26 -15.59 -0.15
CA ASP A 138 11.35 -14.48 -1.09
C ASP A 138 12.81 -14.09 -1.34
N ALA A 139 13.60 -13.93 -0.27
CA ALA A 139 15.01 -13.54 -0.38
C ALA A 139 15.82 -14.51 -1.25
N MET A 140 15.54 -15.81 -1.15
CA MET A 140 16.29 -16.84 -1.90
C MET A 140 16.00 -16.86 -3.40
N ILE A 141 14.78 -16.49 -3.82
CA ILE A 141 14.40 -16.55 -5.23
C ILE A 141 14.49 -15.20 -5.94
N LEU A 142 14.52 -14.10 -5.18
CA LEU A 142 14.38 -12.73 -5.69
C LEU A 142 15.40 -12.38 -6.78
N HIS A 143 16.68 -12.68 -6.56
CA HIS A 143 17.73 -12.38 -7.54
C HIS A 143 17.46 -13.05 -8.89
N ARG A 144 17.21 -14.37 -8.89
CA ARG A 144 16.96 -15.12 -10.12
C ARG A 144 15.67 -14.68 -10.81
N LEU A 145 14.64 -14.38 -10.03
CA LEU A 145 13.37 -13.88 -10.55
C LEU A 145 13.55 -12.52 -11.24
N LEU A 146 14.20 -11.56 -10.57
CA LEU A 146 14.46 -10.23 -11.14
C LEU A 146 15.35 -10.32 -12.36
N ALA A 147 16.43 -11.13 -12.34
CA ALA A 147 17.31 -11.36 -13.48
C ALA A 147 16.50 -11.90 -14.67
N ALA A 148 15.71 -12.95 -14.47
CA ALA A 148 14.87 -13.51 -15.52
C ALA A 148 13.87 -12.49 -16.10
N LEU A 149 13.33 -11.59 -15.29
CA LEU A 149 12.42 -10.55 -15.76
C LEU A 149 13.16 -9.47 -16.57
N PHE A 150 14.32 -8.98 -16.09
CA PHE A 150 15.13 -8.00 -16.83
C PHE A 150 15.63 -8.58 -18.17
N ASP A 151 16.11 -9.82 -18.18
CA ASP A 151 16.61 -10.51 -19.39
C ASP A 151 15.50 -10.69 -20.44
N ASN A 152 14.26 -10.83 -19.99
CA ASN A 152 13.09 -10.88 -20.86
C ASN A 152 12.48 -9.51 -21.20
N GLY A 153 13.18 -8.42 -20.83
CA GLY A 153 12.82 -7.06 -21.21
C GLY A 153 11.62 -6.49 -20.44
N VAL A 154 11.53 -6.81 -19.15
CA VAL A 154 10.60 -6.20 -18.19
C VAL A 154 11.34 -5.14 -17.40
N GLY A 155 10.84 -3.92 -17.38
CA GLY A 155 11.36 -2.83 -16.54
C GLY A 155 10.54 -2.69 -15.26
N PHE A 156 11.13 -2.00 -14.28
CA PHE A 156 10.51 -1.78 -12.98
C PHE A 156 10.56 -0.33 -12.56
N VAL A 157 9.52 0.10 -11.86
CA VAL A 157 9.52 1.29 -10.99
C VAL A 157 8.95 0.85 -9.65
N THR A 158 9.59 1.23 -8.55
CA THR A 158 9.21 0.69 -7.25
C THR A 158 9.23 1.76 -6.17
N THR A 159 8.33 1.63 -5.20
CA THR A 159 8.36 2.36 -3.94
C THR A 159 8.73 1.45 -2.79
N SER A 160 9.49 1.95 -1.82
CA SER A 160 9.88 1.22 -0.61
C SER A 160 9.98 2.18 0.58
N ASN A 161 9.88 1.65 1.79
CA ASN A 161 10.22 2.38 3.00
C ASN A 161 11.71 2.29 3.34
N PHE A 162 12.45 1.41 2.65
CA PHE A 162 13.85 1.12 2.90
C PHE A 162 14.68 1.41 1.65
N GLU A 163 15.88 1.91 1.85
CA GLU A 163 16.89 1.89 0.78
C GLU A 163 17.21 0.45 0.38
N PRO A 164 17.75 0.20 -0.83
CA PRO A 164 18.05 -1.17 -1.27
C PRO A 164 18.94 -1.93 -0.30
N ASP A 165 19.95 -1.30 0.28
CA ASP A 165 20.87 -1.92 1.24
C ASP A 165 20.19 -2.23 2.60
N GLY A 166 19.07 -1.58 2.89
CA GLY A 166 18.22 -1.82 4.07
C GLY A 166 17.15 -2.91 3.88
N LEU A 167 17.10 -3.56 2.71
CA LEU A 167 16.16 -4.66 2.51
C LEU A 167 16.63 -5.91 3.28
N TYR A 168 15.69 -6.55 4.02
CA TYR A 168 15.92 -7.78 4.77
C TYR A 168 17.15 -7.69 5.74
N PRO A 169 17.22 -6.68 6.63
CA PRO A 169 18.47 -6.27 7.29
C PRO A 169 19.03 -7.34 8.25
N ASN A 170 18.19 -8.03 8.99
CA ASN A 170 18.59 -9.05 9.99
C ASN A 170 18.08 -10.45 9.60
N GLY A 171 17.78 -10.65 8.32
CA GLY A 171 17.19 -11.89 7.85
C GLY A 171 18.18 -13.05 7.82
N LEU A 172 17.66 -14.25 8.02
CA LEU A 172 18.43 -15.50 7.92
C LEU A 172 18.95 -15.63 6.47
N HIS A 173 20.24 -15.99 6.31
CA HIS A 173 20.90 -16.07 5.00
C HIS A 173 20.82 -14.78 4.18
N ARG A 174 21.04 -13.64 4.81
CA ARG A 174 21.03 -12.32 4.15
C ARG A 174 21.96 -12.22 2.93
N ASP A 175 23.03 -13.03 2.89
CA ASP A 175 23.92 -13.15 1.72
C ASP A 175 23.17 -13.49 0.42
N ARG A 176 22.05 -14.18 0.51
CA ARG A 176 21.24 -14.59 -0.66
C ARG A 176 20.50 -13.45 -1.33
N ILE A 177 20.16 -12.37 -0.62
CA ILE A 177 19.50 -11.20 -1.19
C ILE A 177 20.50 -10.17 -1.76
N LEU A 178 21.75 -10.17 -1.34
CA LEU A 178 22.75 -9.19 -1.78
C LEU A 178 22.88 -9.09 -3.32
N PRO A 179 22.87 -10.20 -4.08
CA PRO A 179 22.87 -10.11 -5.55
C PRO A 179 21.62 -9.42 -6.12
N ALA A 180 20.45 -9.60 -5.49
CA ALA A 180 19.23 -8.89 -5.89
C ALA A 180 19.35 -7.40 -5.61
N ILE A 181 19.86 -7.00 -4.46
CA ILE A 181 20.14 -5.61 -4.11
C ILE A 181 21.11 -4.97 -5.12
N ALA A 182 22.19 -5.65 -5.46
CA ALA A 182 23.15 -5.16 -6.45
C ALA A 182 22.49 -4.98 -7.84
N LEU A 183 21.65 -5.92 -8.26
CA LEU A 183 20.91 -5.87 -9.50
C LEU A 183 19.91 -4.70 -9.52
N LEU A 184 19.18 -4.49 -8.44
CA LEU A 184 18.27 -3.35 -8.30
C LEU A 184 19.04 -2.02 -8.44
N LYS A 185 20.15 -1.83 -7.73
CA LYS A 185 20.98 -0.62 -7.80
C LYS A 185 21.58 -0.39 -9.20
N GLN A 186 21.90 -1.47 -9.92
CA GLN A 186 22.38 -1.39 -11.30
C GLN A 186 21.29 -0.97 -12.29
N LYS A 187 20.10 -1.56 -12.17
CA LYS A 187 19.01 -1.43 -13.15
C LYS A 187 18.07 -0.27 -12.87
N LEU A 188 18.02 0.21 -11.63
CA LEU A 188 17.15 1.29 -11.19
C LEU A 188 17.97 2.49 -10.70
N GLU A 189 17.43 3.67 -10.88
CA GLU A 189 17.91 4.89 -10.23
C GLU A 189 17.33 4.96 -8.83
N VAL A 190 18.18 4.97 -7.80
CA VAL A 190 17.77 4.95 -6.40
C VAL A 190 17.63 6.38 -5.90
N ILE A 191 16.43 6.74 -5.45
CA ILE A 191 16.10 8.11 -5.06
C ILE A 191 15.47 8.11 -3.66
N ASN A 192 16.06 8.91 -2.77
CA ASN A 192 15.45 9.22 -1.49
C ASN A 192 14.43 10.36 -1.67
N VAL A 193 13.18 10.09 -1.32
CA VAL A 193 12.08 11.07 -1.33
C VAL A 193 11.76 11.61 0.06
N ASP A 194 12.60 11.32 1.04
CA ASP A 194 12.40 11.76 2.42
C ASP A 194 12.99 13.17 2.65
N ASN A 195 12.10 14.11 2.93
CA ASN A 195 12.45 15.49 3.32
C ASN A 195 12.17 15.78 4.81
N GLY A 196 11.85 14.74 5.61
CA GLY A 196 11.46 14.89 7.00
C GLY A 196 9.99 15.31 7.22
N THR A 197 9.22 15.61 6.16
CA THR A 197 7.82 16.04 6.27
C THR A 197 6.87 14.87 6.02
N ASP A 198 6.07 14.51 7.02
CA ASP A 198 4.97 13.55 6.85
C ASP A 198 3.70 14.29 6.41
N TYR A 199 3.42 14.27 5.11
CA TYR A 199 2.25 14.92 4.52
C TYR A 199 0.94 14.29 5.00
N ARG A 200 0.94 13.00 5.26
CA ARG A 200 -0.22 12.26 5.76
C ARG A 200 -0.59 12.71 7.16
N ARG A 201 0.41 12.86 8.03
CA ARG A 201 0.21 13.39 9.39
C ARG A 201 -0.42 14.77 9.36
N ARG A 202 0.08 15.69 8.50
CA ARG A 202 -0.49 17.05 8.37
C ARG A 202 -1.95 17.01 7.95
N THR A 203 -2.31 16.12 7.04
CA THR A 203 -3.71 15.92 6.61
C THR A 203 -4.57 15.37 7.76
N LEU A 204 -4.07 14.34 8.47
CA LEU A 204 -4.78 13.76 9.63
C LEU A 204 -5.00 14.76 10.75
N GLU A 205 -4.06 15.67 11.01
CA GLU A 205 -4.20 16.73 12.03
C GLU A 205 -5.27 17.77 11.67
N GLN A 206 -5.66 17.85 10.40
CA GLN A 206 -6.70 18.77 9.89
C GLN A 206 -8.08 18.10 9.79
N VAL A 207 -8.14 16.78 9.78
CA VAL A 207 -9.37 16.01 9.63
C VAL A 207 -9.93 15.69 11.03
N LYS A 208 -11.24 15.90 11.19
CA LYS A 208 -11.96 15.40 12.37
C LYS A 208 -12.00 13.88 12.33
N LEU A 209 -11.56 13.21 13.38
CA LEU A 209 -11.39 11.75 13.41
C LEU A 209 -12.62 11.00 13.97
N TYR A 210 -13.51 11.69 14.68
CA TYR A 210 -14.73 11.13 15.25
C TYR A 210 -15.94 11.99 14.87
N HIS A 211 -16.86 11.41 14.09
CA HIS A 211 -18.06 12.08 13.59
C HIS A 211 -19.30 11.54 14.29
N THR A 212 -20.07 12.41 14.90
CA THR A 212 -21.35 12.10 15.57
C THR A 212 -22.25 13.34 15.53
N PRO A 213 -23.58 13.19 15.42
CA PRO A 213 -24.32 11.93 15.22
C PRO A 213 -24.17 11.37 13.80
N LEU A 214 -24.69 10.16 13.55
CA LEU A 214 -24.80 9.61 12.19
C LEU A 214 -25.75 10.45 11.33
N GLY A 215 -25.51 10.48 10.05
CA GLY A 215 -26.35 11.19 9.08
C GLY A 215 -25.57 11.71 7.88
N PRO A 216 -26.23 12.41 6.95
CA PRO A 216 -25.62 12.87 5.72
C PRO A 216 -24.38 13.76 5.91
N GLU A 217 -24.33 14.55 6.99
CA GLU A 217 -23.17 15.39 7.33
C GLU A 217 -21.95 14.53 7.72
N ALA A 218 -22.17 13.49 8.53
CA ALA A 218 -21.12 12.54 8.91
C ALA A 218 -20.63 11.77 7.67
N ASP A 219 -21.53 11.32 6.81
CA ASP A 219 -21.18 10.63 5.57
C ASP A 219 -20.38 11.54 4.62
N ALA A 220 -20.78 12.79 4.45
CA ALA A 220 -20.05 13.76 3.64
C ALA A 220 -18.65 14.03 4.22
N ALA A 221 -18.52 14.15 5.54
CA ALA A 221 -17.25 14.35 6.22
C ALA A 221 -16.33 13.13 6.10
N MET A 222 -16.87 11.90 6.21
CA MET A 222 -16.12 10.65 6.00
C MET A 222 -15.61 10.53 4.56
N ASN A 223 -16.44 10.90 3.56
CA ASN A 223 -16.01 10.94 2.17
C ASN A 223 -14.89 11.97 1.95
N ALA A 224 -15.05 13.18 2.46
CA ALA A 224 -14.03 14.22 2.37
C ALA A 224 -12.71 13.79 3.03
N ALA A 225 -12.78 13.14 4.20
CA ALA A 225 -11.61 12.59 4.89
C ALA A 225 -10.91 11.51 4.05
N PHE A 226 -11.68 10.60 3.46
CA PHE A 226 -11.13 9.57 2.57
C PHE A 226 -10.41 10.20 1.37
N ASP A 227 -11.06 11.13 0.67
CA ASP A 227 -10.49 11.80 -0.52
C ASP A 227 -9.23 12.60 -0.19
N GLN A 228 -9.15 13.22 0.99
CA GLN A 228 -7.96 13.94 1.44
C GLN A 228 -6.80 13.01 1.79
N LEU A 229 -7.09 11.82 2.35
CA LEU A 229 -6.08 10.86 2.80
C LEU A 229 -5.66 9.87 1.72
N ALA A 230 -6.51 9.65 0.71
CA ALA A 230 -6.21 8.80 -0.42
C ALA A 230 -5.10 9.45 -1.27
N GLU A 231 -3.94 8.82 -1.31
CA GLU A 231 -2.80 9.27 -2.12
C GLU A 231 -2.97 8.89 -3.60
N VAL A 232 -3.79 7.89 -3.86
CA VAL A 232 -4.05 7.31 -5.19
C VAL A 232 -5.56 7.27 -5.46
N ARG A 233 -5.93 6.95 -6.70
CA ARG A 233 -7.34 6.75 -7.07
C ARG A 233 -7.91 5.51 -6.41
N ASP A 234 -9.24 5.47 -6.28
CA ASP A 234 -9.95 4.31 -5.78
C ASP A 234 -9.57 3.05 -6.57
N GLU A 235 -9.33 2.00 -5.83
CA GLU A 235 -9.01 0.65 -6.32
C GLU A 235 -10.21 -0.27 -6.14
N ASP A 236 -10.10 -1.52 -6.63
CA ASP A 236 -11.11 -2.54 -6.34
C ASP A 236 -11.26 -2.70 -4.82
N PRO A 237 -12.45 -2.43 -4.25
CA PRO A 237 -12.68 -2.49 -2.82
C PRO A 237 -12.82 -3.92 -2.28
N MET A 238 -12.72 -4.95 -3.12
CA MET A 238 -12.72 -6.35 -2.67
C MET A 238 -11.36 -6.70 -2.06
N LEU A 239 -11.38 -7.21 -0.85
CA LEU A 239 -10.20 -7.63 -0.09
C LEU A 239 -10.26 -9.14 0.18
N HIS A 240 -9.11 -9.79 0.08
CA HIS A 240 -8.94 -11.18 0.49
C HIS A 240 -8.21 -11.21 1.85
N ILE A 241 -8.94 -11.47 2.91
CA ILE A 241 -8.45 -11.49 4.29
C ILE A 241 -8.70 -12.88 4.88
N GLU A 242 -7.65 -13.56 5.38
CA GLU A 242 -7.77 -14.90 5.99
C GLU A 242 -8.58 -15.88 5.09
N ALA A 243 -8.24 -15.95 3.80
CA ALA A 243 -8.93 -16.76 2.78
C ALA A 243 -10.43 -16.46 2.59
N ARG A 244 -10.90 -15.28 3.00
CA ARG A 244 -12.28 -14.79 2.84
C ARG A 244 -12.30 -13.48 2.07
N GLU A 245 -13.35 -13.27 1.30
CA GLU A 245 -13.62 -12.00 0.65
C GLU A 245 -14.33 -11.03 1.60
N ILE A 246 -13.82 -9.81 1.68
CA ILE A 246 -14.42 -8.73 2.47
C ILE A 246 -14.57 -7.51 1.57
N GLN A 247 -15.82 -7.08 1.40
CA GLN A 247 -16.13 -5.90 0.62
C GLN A 247 -15.96 -4.64 1.48
N ALA A 248 -14.99 -3.79 1.13
CA ALA A 248 -14.89 -2.43 1.66
C ALA A 248 -15.89 -1.49 0.94
N ARG A 249 -16.19 -0.34 1.51
CA ARG A 249 -16.89 0.75 0.80
C ARG A 249 -15.96 1.35 -0.26
N ARG A 250 -14.74 1.67 0.14
CA ARG A 250 -13.69 2.25 -0.72
C ARG A 250 -12.31 1.77 -0.28
N LYS A 251 -11.39 1.70 -1.22
CA LYS A 251 -9.99 1.40 -0.98
C LYS A 251 -9.13 2.26 -1.91
N ALA A 252 -8.06 2.84 -1.37
CA ALA A 252 -7.11 3.61 -2.17
C ALA A 252 -5.72 3.58 -1.51
N GLY A 253 -4.79 2.83 -2.08
CA GLY A 253 -3.47 2.62 -1.51
C GLY A 253 -3.53 2.07 -0.09
N GLY A 254 -2.89 2.74 0.86
CA GLY A 254 -2.89 2.33 2.27
C GLY A 254 -4.09 2.81 3.10
N VAL A 255 -5.16 3.30 2.45
CA VAL A 255 -6.39 3.77 3.10
C VAL A 255 -7.55 2.86 2.71
N VAL A 256 -8.34 2.42 3.68
CA VAL A 256 -9.52 1.58 3.47
C VAL A 256 -10.71 2.05 4.29
N TRP A 257 -11.90 1.91 3.75
CA TRP A 257 -13.14 2.31 4.40
C TRP A 257 -14.15 1.16 4.45
N PHE A 258 -14.59 0.83 5.67
CA PHE A 258 -15.60 -0.21 5.91
C PHE A 258 -16.80 0.33 6.66
N ASP A 259 -17.92 -0.39 6.56
CA ASP A 259 -19.06 -0.25 7.46
C ASP A 259 -18.84 -1.06 8.73
N PHE A 260 -19.40 -0.59 9.85
CA PHE A 260 -19.43 -1.34 11.10
C PHE A 260 -20.00 -2.76 10.92
N LYS A 261 -21.08 -2.88 10.15
CA LYS A 261 -21.72 -4.17 9.89
C LYS A 261 -20.76 -5.16 9.23
N THR A 262 -19.93 -4.71 8.31
CA THR A 262 -18.95 -5.54 7.60
C THR A 262 -17.85 -6.05 8.52
N LEU A 263 -17.30 -5.19 9.38
CA LEU A 263 -16.19 -5.59 10.26
C LEU A 263 -16.63 -6.17 11.60
N CYS A 264 -17.75 -5.71 12.17
CA CYS A 264 -18.17 -6.08 13.52
C CYS A 264 -19.50 -6.81 13.57
N GLY A 265 -20.34 -6.76 12.52
CA GLY A 265 -21.65 -7.38 12.49
C GLY A 265 -21.65 -8.88 12.24
N GLY A 266 -20.67 -9.40 11.50
CA GLY A 266 -20.53 -10.81 11.14
C GLY A 266 -19.41 -11.54 11.90
N PRO A 267 -19.16 -12.83 11.58
CA PRO A 267 -18.09 -13.61 12.21
C PRO A 267 -16.72 -13.11 11.75
N ARG A 268 -16.05 -12.36 12.60
CA ARG A 268 -14.67 -11.87 12.42
C ARG A 268 -13.84 -12.27 13.62
N SER A 269 -12.54 -12.49 13.39
CA SER A 269 -11.55 -12.80 14.42
C SER A 269 -10.52 -11.67 14.55
N GLN A 270 -9.69 -11.74 15.56
CA GLN A 270 -8.57 -10.80 15.70
C GLN A 270 -7.58 -10.90 14.53
N ASN A 271 -7.42 -12.09 13.92
CA ASN A 271 -6.53 -12.27 12.77
C ASN A 271 -6.98 -11.47 11.54
N ASP A 272 -8.31 -11.37 11.30
CA ASP A 272 -8.84 -10.51 10.24
C ASP A 272 -8.36 -9.05 10.44
N TYR A 273 -8.43 -8.55 11.68
CA TYR A 273 -8.02 -7.17 12.00
C TYR A 273 -6.51 -6.98 11.96
N LEU A 274 -5.73 -8.00 12.36
CA LEU A 274 -4.28 -7.99 12.24
C LEU A 274 -3.85 -7.92 10.77
N GLU A 275 -4.49 -8.69 9.91
CA GLU A 275 -4.20 -8.65 8.47
C GLU A 275 -4.58 -7.29 7.85
N ILE A 276 -5.75 -6.71 8.20
CA ILE A 276 -6.13 -5.36 7.80
C ILE A 276 -5.08 -4.34 8.29
N ALA A 277 -4.67 -4.41 9.56
CA ALA A 277 -3.67 -3.51 10.13
C ALA A 277 -2.27 -3.68 9.50
N THR A 278 -1.99 -4.83 8.88
CA THR A 278 -0.75 -5.06 8.13
C THR A 278 -0.82 -4.44 6.73
N GLN A 279 -1.98 -4.44 6.09
CA GLN A 279 -2.16 -3.90 4.74
C GLN A 279 -2.36 -2.38 4.74
N PHE A 280 -3.09 -1.82 5.72
CA PHE A 280 -3.51 -0.43 5.73
C PHE A 280 -2.92 0.36 6.91
N HIS A 281 -2.56 1.61 6.64
CA HIS A 281 -2.11 2.55 7.69
C HIS A 281 -3.25 3.41 8.24
N THR A 282 -4.35 3.52 7.51
CA THR A 282 -5.54 4.29 7.91
C THR A 282 -6.80 3.50 7.56
N VAL A 283 -7.66 3.34 8.55
CA VAL A 283 -8.96 2.69 8.43
C VAL A 283 -10.05 3.71 8.73
N LEU A 284 -11.01 3.82 7.81
CA LEU A 284 -12.27 4.51 8.06
C LEU A 284 -13.32 3.47 8.43
N LEU A 285 -14.11 3.76 9.46
CA LEU A 285 -15.21 2.90 9.91
C LEU A 285 -16.47 3.73 10.08
N SER A 286 -17.49 3.48 9.25
CA SER A 286 -18.76 4.18 9.33
C SER A 286 -19.85 3.37 10.02
N ASP A 287 -20.88 4.09 10.42
CA ASP A 287 -22.14 3.56 10.94
C ASP A 287 -21.99 2.75 12.23
N VAL A 288 -21.08 3.17 13.12
CA VAL A 288 -20.96 2.57 14.46
C VAL A 288 -22.24 2.91 15.26
N PRO A 289 -23.09 1.92 15.58
CA PRO A 289 -24.33 2.18 16.29
C PRO A 289 -24.10 2.35 17.79
N TYR A 290 -25.10 2.91 18.50
CA TYR A 290 -25.26 2.57 19.91
C TYR A 290 -25.45 1.04 20.01
N MET A 291 -24.72 0.40 20.90
CA MET A 291 -24.70 -1.06 21.05
C MET A 291 -25.40 -1.45 22.36
N PRO A 292 -26.68 -1.89 22.33
CA PRO A 292 -27.37 -2.40 23.50
C PRO A 292 -26.80 -3.78 23.92
N VAL A 293 -27.24 -4.30 25.05
CA VAL A 293 -26.80 -5.61 25.59
C VAL A 293 -26.91 -6.74 24.55
N SER A 294 -27.92 -6.71 23.69
CA SER A 294 -28.12 -7.68 22.60
C SER A 294 -27.00 -7.66 21.55
N MET A 295 -26.22 -6.60 21.50
CA MET A 295 -25.07 -6.43 20.60
C MET A 295 -23.72 -6.73 21.28
N ALA A 296 -23.70 -7.49 22.38
CA ALA A 296 -22.45 -7.83 23.07
C ALA A 296 -21.38 -8.47 22.16
N SER A 297 -21.77 -9.34 21.21
CA SER A 297 -20.82 -9.94 20.26
C SER A 297 -20.25 -8.93 19.26
N PRO A 298 -21.04 -8.06 18.60
CA PRO A 298 -20.51 -6.94 17.81
C PRO A 298 -19.64 -5.99 18.62
N ALA A 299 -20.03 -5.65 19.87
CA ALA A 299 -19.25 -4.80 20.77
C ALA A 299 -17.87 -5.40 21.09
N ARG A 300 -17.79 -6.72 21.32
CA ARG A 300 -16.52 -7.43 21.53
C ARG A 300 -15.63 -7.36 20.28
N ARG A 301 -16.18 -7.56 19.10
CA ARG A 301 -15.43 -7.43 17.85
C ARG A 301 -14.94 -6.01 17.61
N PHE A 302 -15.76 -5.02 17.92
CA PHE A 302 -15.36 -3.62 17.87
C PHE A 302 -14.20 -3.31 18.83
N THR A 303 -14.26 -3.84 20.06
CA THR A 303 -13.15 -3.74 21.04
C THR A 303 -11.87 -4.36 20.47
N TRP A 304 -11.93 -5.57 19.90
CA TRP A 304 -10.78 -6.22 19.28
C TRP A 304 -10.21 -5.42 18.10
N LEU A 305 -11.08 -4.87 17.25
CA LEU A 305 -10.67 -4.01 16.15
C LEU A 305 -9.91 -2.78 16.67
N VAL A 306 -10.47 -2.05 17.62
CA VAL A 306 -9.84 -0.87 18.22
C VAL A 306 -8.51 -1.25 18.88
N ASP A 307 -8.46 -2.36 19.61
CA ASP A 307 -7.25 -2.85 20.26
C ASP A 307 -6.13 -3.12 19.24
N VAL A 308 -6.44 -3.84 18.17
CA VAL A 308 -5.47 -4.15 17.11
C VAL A 308 -4.99 -2.89 16.41
N LEU A 309 -5.89 -1.99 16.00
CA LEU A 309 -5.51 -0.76 15.31
C LEU A 309 -4.65 0.14 16.21
N TYR A 310 -4.99 0.25 17.50
CA TYR A 310 -4.23 1.00 18.50
C TYR A 310 -2.82 0.42 18.68
N ASP A 311 -2.70 -0.88 18.93
CA ASP A 311 -1.41 -1.54 19.17
C ASP A 311 -0.49 -1.51 17.94
N ARG A 312 -1.06 -1.52 16.72
CA ARG A 312 -0.36 -1.39 15.44
C ARG A 312 -0.16 0.05 15.00
N ARG A 313 -0.70 1.04 15.76
CA ARG A 313 -0.64 2.47 15.44
C ARG A 313 -1.27 2.82 14.09
N VAL A 314 -2.26 2.04 13.67
CA VAL A 314 -3.09 2.33 12.50
C VAL A 314 -4.06 3.45 12.85
N LYS A 315 -4.20 4.43 11.98
CA LYS A 315 -5.07 5.58 12.23
C LYS A 315 -6.52 5.17 11.98
N LEU A 316 -7.42 5.62 12.86
CA LEU A 316 -8.84 5.31 12.79
C LEU A 316 -9.65 6.61 12.68
N ILE A 317 -10.49 6.67 11.65
CA ILE A 317 -11.51 7.71 11.51
C ILE A 317 -12.85 7.00 11.54
N LEU A 318 -13.77 7.46 12.37
CA LEU A 318 -15.05 6.78 12.47
C LEU A 318 -16.25 7.74 12.56
N SER A 319 -17.40 7.25 12.08
CA SER A 319 -18.71 7.86 12.34
C SER A 319 -19.53 6.97 13.24
N ALA A 320 -20.17 7.56 14.25
CA ALA A 320 -20.92 6.86 15.28
C ALA A 320 -22.22 7.57 15.64
N ALA A 321 -23.17 6.79 16.14
CA ALA A 321 -24.46 7.29 16.56
C ALA A 321 -24.37 8.24 17.76
N VAL A 322 -23.41 7.96 18.68
CA VAL A 322 -23.24 8.66 19.96
C VAL A 322 -21.75 8.85 20.26
N ALA A 323 -21.45 9.61 21.32
CA ALA A 323 -20.07 9.81 21.79
C ALA A 323 -19.44 8.47 22.26
N PRO A 324 -18.09 8.35 22.30
CA PRO A 324 -17.40 7.11 22.65
C PRO A 324 -17.87 6.50 23.98
N GLU A 325 -18.12 7.34 24.97
CA GLU A 325 -18.54 6.93 26.32
C GLU A 325 -19.94 6.30 26.35
N GLN A 326 -20.74 6.57 25.34
CA GLN A 326 -22.12 6.13 25.21
C GLN A 326 -22.30 4.94 24.28
N LEU A 327 -21.24 4.47 23.60
CA LEU A 327 -21.35 3.40 22.59
C LEU A 327 -21.80 2.07 23.19
N TYR A 328 -21.35 1.72 24.39
CA TYR A 328 -21.72 0.48 25.09
C TYR A 328 -21.64 0.70 26.59
N THR A 329 -22.78 0.89 27.24
CA THR A 329 -22.88 1.26 28.67
C THR A 329 -23.36 0.14 29.57
N GLU A 330 -24.01 -0.89 28.98
CA GLU A 330 -24.63 -1.99 29.72
C GLU A 330 -24.31 -3.34 29.09
N GLY A 331 -24.22 -4.40 29.93
CA GLY A 331 -24.00 -5.75 29.47
C GLY A 331 -22.65 -6.36 29.82
N PRO A 332 -22.30 -7.54 29.27
CA PRO A 332 -21.13 -8.32 29.73
C PRO A 332 -19.78 -7.61 29.62
N LEU A 333 -19.67 -6.63 28.72
CA LEU A 333 -18.41 -5.90 28.45
C LEU A 333 -18.38 -4.51 29.09
N ALA A 334 -19.43 -4.10 29.81
CA ALA A 334 -19.54 -2.73 30.34
C ALA A 334 -18.36 -2.32 31.24
N HIS A 335 -17.74 -3.27 31.91
CA HIS A 335 -16.57 -3.03 32.77
C HIS A 335 -15.24 -3.00 32.01
N GLU A 336 -15.15 -3.60 30.79
CA GLU A 336 -13.98 -3.60 29.93
C GLU A 336 -14.01 -2.44 28.91
N PHE A 337 -15.20 -2.02 28.49
CA PHE A 337 -15.39 -1.04 27.42
C PHE A 337 -14.79 0.34 27.69
N PRO A 338 -14.67 0.84 28.96
CA PRO A 338 -13.94 2.08 29.26
C PRO A 338 -12.50 2.10 28.74
N ARG A 339 -11.83 0.95 28.64
CA ARG A 339 -10.51 0.83 27.99
C ARG A 339 -10.59 1.13 26.50
N THR A 340 -11.62 0.63 25.82
CA THR A 340 -11.86 0.92 24.40
C THR A 340 -12.12 2.41 24.18
N VAL A 341 -12.91 3.04 25.04
CA VAL A 341 -13.17 4.48 25.03
C VAL A 341 -11.87 5.28 25.21
N SER A 342 -11.04 4.89 26.19
CA SER A 342 -9.75 5.54 26.42
C SER A 342 -8.85 5.47 25.21
N ARG A 343 -8.78 4.30 24.53
CA ARG A 343 -8.00 4.12 23.30
C ARG A 343 -8.55 4.96 22.15
N LEU A 344 -9.88 5.00 21.97
CA LEU A 344 -10.51 5.84 20.94
C LEU A 344 -10.18 7.33 21.15
N ASN A 345 -10.19 7.80 22.40
CA ASN A 345 -9.85 9.17 22.73
C ASN A 345 -8.35 9.45 22.48
N GLU A 346 -7.47 8.53 22.89
CA GLU A 346 -6.03 8.65 22.65
C GLU A 346 -5.68 8.62 21.15
N MET A 347 -6.36 7.77 20.37
CA MET A 347 -6.15 7.69 18.89
C MET A 347 -6.48 9.00 18.17
N GLN A 348 -7.23 9.90 18.78
CA GLN A 348 -7.52 11.24 18.26
C GLN A 348 -6.45 12.28 18.62
N SER A 349 -5.51 11.96 19.52
CA SER A 349 -4.48 12.89 19.96
C SER A 349 -3.41 13.12 18.89
N LYS A 350 -2.81 14.32 18.90
CA LYS A 350 -1.69 14.66 18.02
C LYS A 350 -0.48 13.75 18.25
N GLU A 351 -0.27 13.35 19.50
CA GLU A 351 0.79 12.45 19.92
C GLU A 351 0.64 11.08 19.25
N PHE A 352 -0.57 10.50 19.29
CA PHE A 352 -0.85 9.23 18.63
C PHE A 352 -0.76 9.34 17.11
N LEU A 353 -1.24 10.43 16.53
CA LEU A 353 -1.16 10.66 15.09
C LEU A 353 0.30 10.76 14.61
N ALA A 354 1.21 11.23 15.46
CA ALA A 354 2.63 11.32 15.19
C ALA A 354 3.38 9.98 15.24
N LEU A 355 2.80 8.94 15.86
CA LEU A 355 3.44 7.63 15.95
C LEU A 355 3.47 6.94 14.58
N GLU A 356 4.63 6.43 14.20
CA GLU A 356 4.74 5.58 13.01
C GLU A 356 4.01 4.25 13.21
N ARG A 357 3.43 3.72 12.15
CA ARG A 357 2.80 2.39 12.15
C ARG A 357 3.81 1.33 12.61
N ARG A 358 3.40 0.50 13.55
CA ARG A 358 4.22 -0.60 14.03
C ARG A 358 4.04 -1.79 13.08
N VAL A 359 5.00 -2.00 12.17
CA VAL A 359 5.12 -3.24 11.40
C VAL A 359 5.75 -4.27 12.35
N VAL A 360 4.98 -5.26 12.76
CA VAL A 360 5.54 -6.40 13.49
C VAL A 360 5.93 -7.41 12.43
N ASP A 361 7.23 -7.64 12.25
CA ASP A 361 7.71 -8.85 11.64
C ASP A 361 7.09 -10.01 12.43
N THR A 362 6.14 -10.70 11.83
CA THR A 362 5.69 -11.99 12.35
C THR A 362 6.80 -12.98 12.05
N GLY A 363 7.91 -12.84 12.78
CA GLY A 363 8.94 -13.86 12.84
C GLY A 363 8.36 -15.09 13.53
N LEU A 364 7.46 -15.76 12.85
CA LEU A 364 7.20 -17.17 13.08
C LEU A 364 8.10 -17.91 12.10
N THR A 365 9.25 -18.28 12.67
CA THR A 365 10.17 -19.32 12.22
C THR A 365 9.45 -20.54 11.67
#